data_53ea1f34fee1724fe44ff2443358a250
#
_entry.id   53ea1f34fee1724fe44ff2443358a250
#
_cell.length_a   1.000
_cell.length_b   1.000
_cell.length_c   1.000
_cell.angle_alpha   90.00
_cell.angle_beta   90.00
_cell.angle_gamma   90.00
#
_symmetry.space_group_name_H-M   'P 1'
#
loop_
_entity.id
_entity.type
_entity.pdbx_description
1 polymer ?
#
loop_
_entity_poly.entity_id
_entity_poly.type
_entity_poly.pdbx_seq_one_letter_code
_entity_poly.pdbx_strand_id
1 'polypeptide(L)'
;MAIKKYKPTSPGRRGMTVADFSEITKTEPERSLVEPLRKTGGRNAQGRVTARFRGGGHKRLYRIIDFKRDKDGVPATVAAIEYDPNRSARIALLHYADGEKRYILAPLGLKVGDKVESGPNADIRPGNTLPLSHIPVGTLVHAVELKPGKGAQLVRSAGTAAQLMAREGRYATLRLPSGEFRKVLVECRATVGQVGNPEHENVVLGKAGRSRWLGRRPHNRGASMNPVDHPHGGGEGRAPVGRPGPVTPWGKPTLGARTRKKKKQSDALIVRRRK
;
A
#
# COMPACT_ATOMS: atom_id res chain seq x y z
N MET A 1 -2.31 18.88 -2.36
CA MET A 1 -2.01 18.61 -0.92
C MET A 1 -0.73 19.30 -0.56
N ALA A 2 -0.65 20.03 0.54
CA ALA A 2 0.57 20.73 0.92
C ALA A 2 1.38 19.89 1.92
N ILE A 3 2.68 19.78 1.70
CA ILE A 3 3.63 19.24 2.67
C ILE A 3 4.08 20.38 3.58
N LYS A 4 3.87 20.22 4.88
CA LYS A 4 4.33 21.16 5.90
C LYS A 4 5.80 20.88 6.23
N LYS A 5 6.66 21.89 6.06
CA LYS A 5 8.05 21.88 6.48
C LYS A 5 8.18 22.41 7.90
N TYR A 6 9.11 21.87 8.67
CA TYR A 6 9.44 22.40 10.00
C TYR A 6 10.57 23.43 9.94
N LYS A 7 10.57 24.38 10.86
CA LYS A 7 11.71 25.28 11.06
C LYS A 7 12.95 24.49 11.49
N PRO A 8 14.16 24.84 11.03
CA PRO A 8 15.40 24.10 11.29
C PRO A 8 15.96 24.37 12.69
N THR A 9 15.18 24.13 13.72
CA THR A 9 15.54 24.39 15.13
C THR A 9 16.45 23.33 15.75
N SER A 10 16.58 22.16 15.10
CA SER A 10 17.48 21.09 15.52
C SER A 10 17.88 20.23 14.31
N PRO A 11 18.98 19.44 14.40
CA PRO A 11 19.42 18.58 13.30
C PRO A 11 18.31 17.66 12.78
N GLY A 12 17.50 17.08 13.67
CA GLY A 12 16.38 16.20 13.28
C GLY A 12 15.21 16.93 12.62
N ARG A 13 15.01 18.23 12.90
CA ARG A 13 13.95 19.05 12.31
C ARG A 13 14.32 19.71 11.00
N ARG A 14 15.59 19.91 10.72
CA ARG A 14 16.09 20.63 9.55
C ARG A 14 15.50 20.12 8.22
N GLY A 15 15.45 18.82 8.02
CA GLY A 15 14.90 18.20 6.82
C GLY A 15 13.53 17.54 7.01
N MET A 16 12.89 17.69 8.18
CA MET A 16 11.66 16.99 8.50
C MET A 16 10.45 17.63 7.85
N THR A 17 9.59 16.78 7.26
CA THR A 17 8.32 17.21 6.71
C THR A 17 7.18 16.31 7.21
N VAL A 18 5.95 16.81 7.13
CA VAL A 18 4.71 16.07 7.44
C VAL A 18 3.64 16.41 6.42
N ALA A 19 2.67 15.53 6.26
CA ALA A 19 1.46 15.86 5.51
C ALA A 19 0.68 16.96 6.25
N ASP A 20 0.01 17.82 5.50
CA ASP A 20 -0.77 18.94 6.05
C ASP A 20 -2.05 18.48 6.75
N PHE A 21 -2.59 17.31 6.39
CA PHE A 21 -3.85 16.77 6.92
C PHE A 21 -5.11 17.63 6.65
N SER A 22 -5.03 18.68 5.84
CA SER A 22 -6.16 19.56 5.52
C SER A 22 -7.35 18.86 4.86
N GLU A 23 -7.10 17.71 4.22
CA GLU A 23 -8.16 16.88 3.60
C GLU A 23 -9.00 16.10 4.61
N ILE A 24 -8.52 15.95 5.86
CA ILE A 24 -9.18 15.13 6.87
C ILE A 24 -10.30 15.93 7.49
N THR A 25 -11.51 15.38 7.38
CA THR A 25 -12.72 16.01 7.90
C THR A 25 -13.17 15.44 9.25
N LYS A 26 -12.72 14.20 9.57
CA LYS A 26 -13.02 13.52 10.83
C LYS A 26 -11.76 12.86 11.39
N THR A 27 -11.47 13.09 12.66
CA THR A 27 -10.27 12.58 13.33
C THR A 27 -10.49 11.24 14.03
N GLU A 28 -11.71 11.01 14.54
CA GLU A 28 -12.07 9.76 15.20
C GLU A 28 -12.64 8.74 14.21
N PRO A 29 -12.20 7.48 14.27
CA PRO A 29 -12.73 6.43 13.40
C PRO A 29 -14.14 6.01 13.85
N GLU A 30 -14.91 5.47 12.91
CA GLU A 30 -16.19 4.81 13.20
C GLU A 30 -15.95 3.54 14.02
N ARG A 31 -16.51 3.48 15.23
CA ARG A 31 -16.22 2.41 16.21
C ARG A 31 -16.60 1.02 15.74
N SER A 32 -17.71 0.91 15.02
CA SER A 32 -18.18 -0.36 14.43
C SER A 32 -17.25 -0.95 13.36
N LEU A 33 -16.39 -0.11 12.76
CA LEU A 33 -15.49 -0.47 11.67
C LEU A 33 -14.02 -0.55 12.09
N VAL A 34 -13.73 -0.68 13.39
CA VAL A 34 -12.35 -0.82 13.89
C VAL A 34 -12.17 -2.07 14.73
N GLU A 35 -11.00 -2.67 14.58
CA GLU A 35 -10.55 -3.83 15.34
C GLU A 35 -9.21 -3.60 16.02
N PRO A 36 -8.94 -4.28 17.16
CA PRO A 36 -7.63 -4.25 17.78
C PRO A 36 -6.54 -4.84 16.86
N LEU A 37 -5.47 -4.09 16.61
CA LEU A 37 -4.33 -4.58 15.85
C LEU A 37 -3.22 -5.06 16.79
N ARG A 38 -3.11 -6.39 16.98
CA ARG A 38 -2.04 -7.01 17.78
C ARG A 38 -0.70 -6.91 17.05
N LYS A 39 0.35 -6.57 17.80
CA LYS A 39 1.72 -6.47 17.26
C LYS A 39 2.44 -7.81 17.43
N THR A 40 2.87 -8.42 16.33
CA THR A 40 3.60 -9.68 16.34
C THR A 40 5.11 -9.51 16.51
N GLY A 41 5.65 -8.29 16.34
CA GLY A 41 7.09 -8.02 16.40
C GLY A 41 7.90 -8.74 15.31
N GLY A 42 7.26 -9.06 14.18
CA GLY A 42 7.91 -9.80 13.08
C GLY A 42 8.05 -11.31 13.32
N ARG A 43 7.27 -11.86 14.26
CA ARG A 43 7.25 -13.29 14.60
C ARG A 43 6.10 -14.00 13.89
N ASN A 44 6.33 -15.26 13.51
CA ASN A 44 5.31 -16.15 12.96
C ASN A 44 4.47 -16.80 14.08
N ALA A 45 3.55 -17.71 13.71
CA ALA A 45 2.69 -18.44 14.65
C ALA A 45 3.49 -19.30 15.66
N GLN A 46 4.69 -19.76 15.30
CA GLN A 46 5.60 -20.52 16.15
C GLN A 46 6.51 -19.63 17.04
N GLY A 47 6.31 -18.32 17.04
CA GLY A 47 7.14 -17.37 17.80
C GLY A 47 8.51 -17.07 17.19
N ARG A 48 8.89 -17.65 16.05
CA ARG A 48 10.18 -17.42 15.38
C ARG A 48 10.18 -16.11 14.63
N VAL A 49 11.28 -15.37 14.68
CA VAL A 49 11.46 -14.12 13.94
C VAL A 49 11.62 -14.41 12.45
N THR A 50 10.61 -14.07 11.65
CA THR A 50 10.61 -14.20 10.19
C THR A 50 10.83 -12.87 9.47
N ALA A 51 10.52 -11.75 10.12
CA ALA A 51 10.78 -10.40 9.63
C ALA A 51 11.58 -9.63 10.68
N ARG A 52 12.90 -9.49 10.44
CA ARG A 52 13.81 -8.78 11.36
C ARG A 52 13.51 -7.28 11.40
N PHE A 53 13.98 -6.62 12.46
CA PHE A 53 13.92 -5.17 12.65
C PHE A 53 12.50 -4.60 12.68
N ARG A 54 11.55 -5.38 13.16
CA ARG A 54 10.15 -4.99 13.39
C ARG A 54 9.81 -5.08 14.86
N GLY A 55 8.99 -4.13 15.34
CA GLY A 55 8.48 -4.15 16.72
C GLY A 55 8.37 -2.77 17.32
N GLY A 56 7.65 -2.67 18.45
CA GLY A 56 7.31 -1.41 19.09
C GLY A 56 6.36 -0.55 18.25
N GLY A 57 6.56 0.76 18.30
CA GLY A 57 5.73 1.74 17.61
C GLY A 57 4.44 2.08 18.35
N HIS A 58 3.73 3.12 17.87
CA HIS A 58 2.49 3.58 18.48
C HIS A 58 1.39 2.51 18.39
N LYS A 59 0.51 2.43 19.43
CA LYS A 59 -0.69 1.57 19.41
C LYS A 59 -1.61 1.99 18.27
N ARG A 60 -2.16 1.02 17.53
CA ARG A 60 -3.02 1.28 16.37
C ARG A 60 -4.27 0.40 16.44
N LEU A 61 -5.35 0.90 15.88
CA LEU A 61 -6.54 0.14 15.55
C LEU A 61 -6.55 -0.13 14.05
N TYR A 62 -6.96 -1.32 13.64
CA TYR A 62 -7.18 -1.65 12.23
C TYR A 62 -8.54 -1.10 11.80
N ARG A 63 -8.61 -0.48 10.61
CA ARG A 63 -9.86 -0.07 9.98
C ARG A 63 -10.25 -1.15 8.97
N ILE A 64 -11.48 -1.64 9.10
CA ILE A 64 -12.05 -2.62 8.17
C ILE A 64 -12.38 -1.89 6.88
N ILE A 65 -11.62 -2.17 5.82
CA ILE A 65 -11.81 -1.53 4.50
C ILE A 65 -12.57 -2.51 3.61
N ASP A 66 -13.59 -2.01 2.95
CA ASP A 66 -14.32 -2.74 1.92
C ASP A 66 -13.46 -2.81 0.64
N PHE A 67 -12.73 -3.91 0.52
CA PHE A 67 -11.96 -4.23 -0.70
C PHE A 67 -12.77 -5.01 -1.73
N LYS A 68 -13.94 -5.54 -1.36
CA LYS A 68 -14.78 -6.32 -2.29
C LYS A 68 -15.72 -5.44 -3.08
N ARG A 69 -16.27 -4.40 -2.45
CA ARG A 69 -17.24 -3.51 -3.07
C ARG A 69 -18.42 -4.30 -3.67
N ASP A 70 -18.91 -5.27 -2.91
CA ASP A 70 -19.90 -6.25 -3.34
C ASP A 70 -21.35 -5.75 -3.29
N LYS A 71 -21.59 -4.52 -2.84
CA LYS A 71 -22.90 -3.91 -2.72
C LYS A 71 -23.26 -3.16 -4.01
N ASP A 72 -23.77 -3.92 -4.98
CA ASP A 72 -24.06 -3.41 -6.31
C ASP A 72 -25.39 -2.64 -6.35
N GLY A 73 -25.45 -1.54 -7.12
CA GLY A 73 -26.65 -0.75 -7.35
C GLY A 73 -27.13 0.06 -6.14
N VAL A 74 -26.47 0.02 -5.00
CA VAL A 74 -26.82 0.80 -3.83
C VAL A 74 -25.91 2.03 -3.74
N PRO A 75 -26.43 3.26 -3.90
CA PRO A 75 -25.63 4.46 -3.78
C PRO A 75 -25.20 4.71 -2.34
N ALA A 76 -23.98 5.19 -2.18
CA ALA A 76 -23.43 5.62 -0.90
C ALA A 76 -22.96 7.07 -0.97
N THR A 77 -23.14 7.82 0.09
CA THR A 77 -22.64 9.19 0.23
C THR A 77 -21.36 9.19 1.05
N VAL A 78 -20.36 9.95 0.61
CA VAL A 78 -19.12 10.18 1.36
C VAL A 78 -19.42 11.06 2.56
N ALA A 79 -19.40 10.47 3.76
CA ALA A 79 -19.68 11.17 5.01
C ALA A 79 -18.45 11.88 5.57
N ALA A 80 -17.26 11.26 5.45
CA ALA A 80 -16.02 11.82 5.97
C ALA A 80 -14.79 11.27 5.24
N ILE A 81 -13.68 12.04 5.25
CA ILE A 81 -12.36 11.59 4.88
C ILE A 81 -11.53 11.49 6.14
N GLU A 82 -10.88 10.33 6.37
CA GLU A 82 -10.19 10.02 7.61
C GLU A 82 -8.74 9.59 7.38
N TYR A 83 -7.94 9.73 8.43
CA TYR A 83 -6.57 9.22 8.50
C TYR A 83 -6.55 7.76 8.96
N ASP A 84 -5.84 6.88 8.23
CA ASP A 84 -5.56 5.52 8.69
C ASP A 84 -4.06 5.35 8.96
N PRO A 85 -3.64 5.04 10.21
CA PRO A 85 -2.23 4.83 10.55
C PRO A 85 -1.63 3.55 9.96
N ASN A 86 -2.45 2.66 9.37
CA ASN A 86 -2.03 1.36 8.85
C ASN A 86 -1.69 1.38 7.36
N ARG A 87 -2.04 2.48 6.67
CA ARG A 87 -1.80 2.65 5.23
C ARG A 87 -1.35 4.05 4.89
N SER A 88 -0.77 4.21 3.71
CA SER A 88 -0.36 5.50 3.19
C SER A 88 -1.51 6.32 2.63
N ALA A 89 -2.54 5.66 2.08
CA ALA A 89 -3.74 6.27 1.52
C ALA A 89 -4.67 6.80 2.62
N ARG A 90 -5.44 7.86 2.31
CA ARG A 90 -6.60 8.26 3.11
C ARG A 90 -7.74 7.27 2.89
N ILE A 91 -8.67 7.23 3.82
CA ILE A 91 -9.89 6.42 3.73
C ILE A 91 -11.12 7.34 3.75
N ALA A 92 -12.16 6.93 3.06
CA ALA A 92 -13.45 7.62 3.06
C ALA A 92 -14.49 6.75 3.77
N LEU A 93 -15.22 7.34 4.70
CA LEU A 93 -16.38 6.73 5.33
C LEU A 93 -17.59 6.92 4.42
N LEU A 94 -18.21 5.84 4.03
CA LEU A 94 -19.42 5.81 3.22
C LEU A 94 -20.64 5.51 4.10
N HIS A 95 -21.71 6.25 3.87
CA HIS A 95 -23.05 5.94 4.35
C HIS A 95 -23.88 5.49 3.15
N TYR A 96 -24.30 4.24 3.14
CA TYR A 96 -25.16 3.67 2.12
C TYR A 96 -26.63 4.07 2.35
N ALA A 97 -27.43 4.04 1.30
CA ALA A 97 -28.86 4.40 1.38
C ALA A 97 -29.66 3.49 2.33
N ASP A 98 -29.19 2.26 2.55
CA ASP A 98 -29.78 1.29 3.49
C ASP A 98 -29.27 1.40 4.94
N GLY A 99 -28.48 2.44 5.25
CA GLY A 99 -27.94 2.71 6.58
C GLY A 99 -26.63 1.99 6.91
N GLU A 100 -26.13 1.08 6.07
CA GLU A 100 -24.83 0.44 6.29
C GLU A 100 -23.69 1.45 6.12
N LYS A 101 -22.67 1.32 6.94
CA LYS A 101 -21.44 2.11 6.85
C LYS A 101 -20.28 1.25 6.41
N ARG A 102 -19.45 1.75 5.50
CA ARG A 102 -18.20 1.07 5.09
C ARG A 102 -17.07 2.07 4.87
N TYR A 103 -15.84 1.62 5.05
CA TYR A 103 -14.66 2.38 4.63
C TYR A 103 -14.19 1.93 3.25
N ILE A 104 -13.77 2.89 2.43
CA ILE A 104 -13.07 2.66 1.17
C ILE A 104 -11.74 3.42 1.15
N LEU A 105 -10.85 3.09 0.19
CA LEU A 105 -9.72 3.97 -0.10
C LEU A 105 -10.25 5.25 -0.75
N ALA A 106 -9.84 6.40 -0.24
CA ALA A 106 -10.24 7.68 -0.82
C ALA A 106 -9.47 7.93 -2.12
N PRO A 107 -10.12 8.00 -3.28
CA PRO A 107 -9.50 8.43 -4.52
C PRO A 107 -9.16 9.92 -4.48
N LEU A 108 -8.25 10.32 -5.35
CA LEU A 108 -7.87 11.72 -5.53
C LEU A 108 -9.07 12.53 -6.02
N GLY A 109 -9.33 13.66 -5.36
CA GLY A 109 -10.41 14.58 -5.71
C GLY A 109 -11.78 14.26 -5.11
N LEU A 110 -11.93 13.13 -4.40
CA LEU A 110 -13.17 12.79 -3.69
C LEU A 110 -13.41 13.77 -2.54
N LYS A 111 -14.65 14.26 -2.40
CA LYS A 111 -15.09 15.21 -1.37
C LYS A 111 -16.24 14.64 -0.53
N VAL A 112 -16.41 15.21 0.65
CA VAL A 112 -17.59 14.92 1.47
C VAL A 112 -18.86 15.38 0.73
N GLY A 113 -19.88 14.54 0.74
CA GLY A 113 -21.13 14.74 0.01
C GLY A 113 -21.16 14.08 -1.38
N ASP A 114 -20.02 13.69 -1.94
CA ASP A 114 -19.99 12.97 -3.22
C ASP A 114 -20.70 11.62 -3.10
N LYS A 115 -21.37 11.22 -4.17
CA LYS A 115 -22.02 9.90 -4.28
C LYS A 115 -21.08 8.92 -4.96
N VAL A 116 -20.98 7.71 -4.43
CA VAL A 116 -20.23 6.60 -5.01
C VAL A 116 -21.08 5.34 -5.05
N GLU A 117 -20.88 4.56 -6.11
CA GLU A 117 -21.64 3.37 -6.37
C GLU A 117 -20.74 2.22 -6.84
N SER A 118 -21.22 1.00 -6.71
CA SER A 118 -20.56 -0.20 -7.21
C SER A 118 -21.50 -0.97 -8.11
N GLY A 119 -20.95 -1.66 -9.09
CA GLY A 119 -21.73 -2.52 -9.98
C GLY A 119 -21.43 -2.28 -11.45
N PRO A 120 -21.96 -3.14 -12.35
CA PRO A 120 -21.70 -3.05 -13.78
C PRO A 120 -22.29 -1.79 -14.43
N ASN A 121 -23.36 -1.25 -13.86
CA ASN A 121 -24.08 -0.09 -14.39
C ASN A 121 -23.68 1.25 -13.74
N ALA A 122 -22.68 1.23 -12.85
CA ALA A 122 -22.21 2.46 -12.19
C ALA A 122 -21.53 3.40 -13.20
N ASP A 123 -21.71 4.71 -13.03
CA ASP A 123 -21.04 5.74 -13.82
C ASP A 123 -19.51 5.65 -13.70
N ILE A 124 -18.80 6.09 -14.75
CA ILE A 124 -17.33 6.13 -14.76
C ILE A 124 -16.86 7.40 -14.08
N ARG A 125 -17.02 7.43 -12.73
CA ARG A 125 -16.59 8.53 -11.86
C ARG A 125 -15.56 8.05 -10.84
N PRO A 126 -14.63 8.90 -10.41
CA PRO A 126 -13.67 8.55 -9.35
C PRO A 126 -14.39 8.05 -8.09
N GLY A 127 -14.00 6.86 -7.61
CA GLY A 127 -14.59 6.19 -6.44
C GLY A 127 -15.62 5.11 -6.77
N ASN A 128 -16.18 5.11 -7.96
CA ASN A 128 -17.08 4.06 -8.42
C ASN A 128 -16.29 2.80 -8.78
N THR A 129 -16.87 1.65 -8.48
CA THR A 129 -16.23 0.34 -8.69
C THR A 129 -17.02 -0.47 -9.69
N LEU A 130 -16.35 -0.89 -10.76
CA LEU A 130 -16.95 -1.65 -11.86
C LEU A 130 -16.10 -2.88 -12.20
N PRO A 131 -16.67 -3.91 -12.83
CA PRO A 131 -15.89 -4.91 -13.55
C PRO A 131 -15.05 -4.27 -14.66
N LEU A 132 -13.84 -4.77 -14.90
CA LEU A 132 -12.94 -4.24 -15.94
C LEU A 132 -13.56 -4.30 -17.36
N SER A 133 -14.54 -5.19 -17.57
CA SER A 133 -15.32 -5.27 -18.81
C SER A 133 -16.13 -3.98 -19.12
N HIS A 134 -16.52 -3.23 -18.09
CA HIS A 134 -17.38 -2.04 -18.23
C HIS A 134 -16.57 -0.72 -18.13
N ILE A 135 -15.26 -0.80 -17.87
CA ILE A 135 -14.40 0.38 -17.79
C ILE A 135 -13.76 0.67 -19.15
N PRO A 136 -13.85 1.90 -19.71
CA PRO A 136 -13.20 2.26 -20.96
C PRO A 136 -11.69 2.07 -20.93
N VAL A 137 -11.13 1.70 -22.09
CA VAL A 137 -9.67 1.64 -22.27
C VAL A 137 -9.08 3.05 -22.11
N GLY A 138 -7.88 3.14 -21.51
CA GLY A 138 -7.23 4.41 -21.19
C GLY A 138 -7.52 4.93 -19.77
N THR A 139 -8.61 4.45 -19.12
CA THR A 139 -9.01 4.91 -17.78
C THR A 139 -7.99 4.52 -16.73
N LEU A 140 -7.74 5.45 -15.81
CA LEU A 140 -6.96 5.20 -14.59
C LEU A 140 -7.83 4.49 -13.56
N VAL A 141 -7.30 3.42 -12.97
CA VAL A 141 -7.98 2.60 -11.97
C VAL A 141 -7.08 2.28 -10.80
N HIS A 142 -7.67 2.03 -9.65
CA HIS A 142 -6.99 1.57 -8.44
C HIS A 142 -7.79 0.45 -7.76
N ALA A 143 -7.28 -0.08 -6.65
CA ALA A 143 -7.94 -1.14 -5.88
C ALA A 143 -8.43 -2.30 -6.78
N VAL A 144 -7.52 -2.85 -7.59
CA VAL A 144 -7.86 -3.87 -8.59
C VAL A 144 -7.80 -5.27 -8.00
N GLU A 145 -8.79 -6.09 -8.32
CA GLU A 145 -8.80 -7.51 -7.99
C GLU A 145 -7.84 -8.32 -8.89
N LEU A 146 -7.35 -9.43 -8.36
CA LEU A 146 -6.60 -10.45 -9.12
C LEU A 146 -7.44 -11.67 -9.48
N LYS A 147 -8.49 -11.92 -8.70
CA LYS A 147 -9.50 -12.98 -8.92
C LYS A 147 -10.86 -12.37 -8.61
N PRO A 148 -11.89 -12.66 -9.41
CA PRO A 148 -13.23 -12.14 -9.16
C PRO A 148 -13.72 -12.46 -7.75
N GLY A 149 -14.32 -11.48 -7.07
CA GLY A 149 -14.90 -11.62 -5.73
C GLY A 149 -13.92 -11.78 -4.57
N LYS A 150 -12.60 -11.82 -4.84
CA LYS A 150 -11.58 -11.94 -3.77
C LYS A 150 -11.31 -10.61 -3.05
N GLY A 151 -11.70 -9.52 -3.64
CA GLY A 151 -11.39 -8.18 -3.18
C GLY A 151 -10.08 -7.63 -3.73
N ALA A 152 -9.93 -6.32 -3.68
CA ALA A 152 -8.82 -5.58 -4.25
C ALA A 152 -7.46 -5.96 -3.66
N GLN A 153 -6.49 -6.24 -4.52
CA GLN A 153 -5.14 -6.63 -4.15
C GLN A 153 -4.04 -5.75 -4.74
N LEU A 154 -4.27 -5.18 -5.94
CA LEU A 154 -3.31 -4.32 -6.63
C LEU A 154 -3.67 -2.83 -6.47
N VAL A 155 -2.67 -1.96 -6.57
CA VAL A 155 -2.83 -0.50 -6.65
C VAL A 155 -3.64 0.06 -5.47
N ARG A 156 -3.12 -0.10 -4.25
CA ARG A 156 -3.79 0.34 -3.00
C ARG A 156 -3.01 1.39 -2.22
N SER A 157 -1.78 1.68 -2.63
CA SER A 157 -0.93 2.67 -1.94
C SER A 157 -1.27 4.10 -2.37
N ALA A 158 -0.95 5.06 -1.52
CA ALA A 158 -1.13 6.49 -1.81
C ALA A 158 -0.52 6.88 -3.16
N GLY A 159 -1.22 7.70 -3.92
CA GLY A 159 -0.75 8.25 -5.19
C GLY A 159 -0.62 7.24 -6.33
N THR A 160 -0.93 5.96 -6.12
CA THR A 160 -0.81 4.95 -7.20
C THR A 160 -2.05 4.87 -8.06
N ALA A 161 -1.85 4.61 -9.35
CA ALA A 161 -2.88 4.27 -10.32
C ALA A 161 -2.34 3.21 -11.28
N ALA A 162 -3.20 2.34 -11.79
CA ALA A 162 -2.94 1.53 -12.95
C ALA A 162 -3.77 2.07 -14.12
N GLN A 163 -3.31 1.85 -15.34
CA GLN A 163 -4.04 2.23 -16.54
C GLN A 163 -4.56 0.99 -17.27
N LEU A 164 -5.83 0.99 -17.64
CA LEU A 164 -6.40 -0.06 -18.48
C LEU A 164 -5.95 0.19 -19.92
N MET A 165 -5.12 -0.70 -20.45
CA MET A 165 -4.50 -0.52 -21.77
C MET A 165 -5.29 -1.19 -22.91
N ALA A 166 -5.82 -2.39 -22.65
CA ALA A 166 -6.56 -3.15 -23.63
C ALA A 166 -7.51 -4.16 -22.96
N ARG A 167 -8.52 -4.61 -23.68
CA ARG A 167 -9.39 -5.72 -23.31
C ARG A 167 -9.45 -6.69 -24.50
N GLU A 168 -9.07 -7.93 -24.26
CA GLU A 168 -8.99 -8.96 -25.29
C GLU A 168 -9.56 -10.28 -24.74
N GLY A 169 -10.70 -10.69 -25.24
CA GLY A 169 -11.41 -11.89 -24.80
C GLY A 169 -11.67 -11.86 -23.30
N ARG A 170 -11.17 -12.83 -22.56
CA ARG A 170 -11.35 -12.97 -21.10
C ARG A 170 -10.40 -12.10 -20.26
N TYR A 171 -9.49 -11.37 -20.87
CA TYR A 171 -8.44 -10.65 -20.16
C TYR A 171 -8.44 -9.15 -20.45
N ALA A 172 -8.19 -8.37 -19.40
CA ALA A 172 -7.84 -6.97 -19.47
C ALA A 172 -6.34 -6.80 -19.20
N THR A 173 -5.66 -6.01 -19.99
CA THR A 173 -4.23 -5.69 -19.82
C THR A 173 -4.09 -4.38 -19.06
N LEU A 174 -3.46 -4.43 -17.90
CA LEU A 174 -3.20 -3.29 -17.04
C LEU A 174 -1.72 -2.90 -17.05
N ARG A 175 -1.44 -1.62 -17.20
CA ARG A 175 -0.13 -1.03 -16.90
C ARG A 175 -0.09 -0.67 -15.43
N LEU A 176 0.71 -1.40 -14.65
CA LEU A 176 0.87 -1.18 -13.21
C LEU A 176 1.80 -0.01 -12.91
N PRO A 177 1.75 0.56 -11.68
CA PRO A 177 2.66 1.64 -11.26
C PRO A 177 4.15 1.30 -11.39
N SER A 178 4.50 0.01 -11.32
CA SER A 178 5.88 -0.48 -11.53
C SER A 178 6.34 -0.45 -12.98
N GLY A 179 5.47 -0.13 -13.95
CA GLY A 179 5.72 -0.26 -15.38
C GLY A 179 5.50 -1.66 -15.95
N GLU A 180 5.13 -2.64 -15.13
CA GLU A 180 4.77 -3.99 -15.57
C GLU A 180 3.41 -3.98 -16.27
N PHE A 181 3.31 -4.67 -17.41
CA PHE A 181 2.05 -4.94 -18.10
C PHE A 181 1.56 -6.33 -17.71
N ARG A 182 0.37 -6.39 -17.14
CA ARG A 182 -0.19 -7.62 -16.61
C ARG A 182 -1.62 -7.84 -17.04
N LYS A 183 -1.93 -9.09 -17.40
CA LYS A 183 -3.29 -9.55 -17.68
C LYS A 183 -4.04 -9.87 -16.39
N VAL A 184 -5.29 -9.45 -16.33
CA VAL A 184 -6.24 -9.75 -15.25
C VAL A 184 -7.57 -10.12 -15.92
N LEU A 185 -8.39 -10.97 -15.31
CA LEU A 185 -9.69 -11.34 -15.85
C LEU A 185 -10.59 -10.09 -15.94
N VAL A 186 -11.38 -9.97 -17.02
CA VAL A 186 -12.28 -8.83 -17.24
C VAL A 186 -13.41 -8.74 -16.21
N GLU A 187 -13.74 -9.85 -15.56
CA GLU A 187 -14.73 -9.92 -14.47
C GLU A 187 -14.22 -9.30 -13.17
N CYS A 188 -12.87 -9.17 -13.01
CA CYS A 188 -12.29 -8.55 -11.85
C CYS A 188 -12.71 -7.10 -11.73
N ARG A 189 -13.03 -6.68 -10.50
CA ARG A 189 -13.44 -5.31 -10.21
C ARG A 189 -12.23 -4.40 -10.03
N ALA A 190 -12.42 -3.14 -10.39
CA ALA A 190 -11.49 -2.07 -10.14
C ALA A 190 -12.26 -0.78 -9.82
N THR A 191 -11.66 0.09 -9.01
CA THR A 191 -12.22 1.40 -8.71
C THR A 191 -11.63 2.44 -9.64
N VAL A 192 -12.46 3.29 -10.21
CA VAL A 192 -12.06 4.36 -11.13
C VAL A 192 -11.28 5.44 -10.39
N GLY A 193 -10.23 5.96 -11.02
CA GLY A 193 -9.40 7.06 -10.52
C GLY A 193 -8.08 6.60 -9.90
N GLN A 194 -7.32 7.57 -9.38
CA GLN A 194 -6.06 7.41 -8.68
C GLN A 194 -6.29 7.40 -7.16
N VAL A 195 -5.50 6.67 -6.40
CA VAL A 195 -5.53 6.74 -4.93
C VAL A 195 -5.07 8.13 -4.45
N GLY A 196 -5.78 8.70 -3.50
CA GLY A 196 -5.44 10.00 -2.90
C GLY A 196 -4.08 10.02 -2.20
N ASN A 197 -3.69 11.20 -1.68
CA ASN A 197 -2.42 11.45 -0.96
C ASN A 197 -1.15 11.20 -1.81
N PRO A 198 -1.04 11.72 -3.06
CA PRO A 198 0.09 11.43 -3.95
C PRO A 198 1.44 11.89 -3.39
N GLU A 199 1.49 12.95 -2.58
CA GLU A 199 2.72 13.47 -1.99
C GLU A 199 3.23 12.69 -0.76
N HIS A 200 2.60 11.58 -0.42
CA HIS A 200 3.04 10.76 0.72
C HIS A 200 4.51 10.32 0.61
N GLU A 201 4.98 10.05 -0.59
CA GLU A 201 6.38 9.64 -0.84
C GLU A 201 7.40 10.75 -0.54
N ASN A 202 6.98 12.02 -0.65
CA ASN A 202 7.82 13.19 -0.42
C ASN A 202 8.00 13.53 1.07
N VAL A 203 7.33 12.77 1.98
CA VAL A 203 7.43 12.99 3.43
C VAL A 203 8.76 12.48 3.97
N VAL A 204 9.58 13.41 4.49
CA VAL A 204 10.86 13.11 5.12
C VAL A 204 10.70 12.93 6.61
N LEU A 205 11.11 11.78 7.14
CA LEU A 205 10.97 11.46 8.57
C LEU A 205 11.86 12.35 9.46
N GLY A 206 13.04 12.74 9.00
CA GLY A 206 13.97 13.66 9.64
C GLY A 206 14.76 13.08 10.81
N LYS A 207 14.19 12.19 11.64
CA LYS A 207 14.86 11.60 12.82
C LYS A 207 14.57 10.12 12.99
N ALA A 208 15.53 9.39 13.56
CA ALA A 208 15.42 7.95 13.83
C ALA A 208 14.25 7.60 14.78
N GLY A 209 13.96 8.45 15.76
CA GLY A 209 12.83 8.26 16.67
C GLY A 209 11.49 8.16 15.95
N ARG A 210 11.29 8.90 14.85
CA ARG A 210 10.07 8.81 14.07
C ARG A 210 9.92 7.46 13.35
N SER A 211 11.02 6.86 12.90
CA SER A 211 11.03 5.48 12.39
C SER A 211 10.67 4.48 13.49
N ARG A 212 11.13 4.72 14.73
CA ARG A 212 10.76 3.89 15.89
C ARG A 212 9.26 3.95 16.18
N TRP A 213 8.63 5.13 16.10
CA TRP A 213 7.20 5.31 16.27
C TRP A 213 6.37 4.54 15.23
N LEU A 214 6.93 4.36 14.02
CA LEU A 214 6.32 3.54 12.96
C LEU A 214 6.51 2.03 13.16
N GLY A 215 7.21 1.60 14.23
CA GLY A 215 7.47 0.17 14.50
C GLY A 215 8.69 -0.39 13.78
N ARG A 216 9.56 0.46 13.24
CA ARG A 216 10.84 0.05 12.63
C ARG A 216 11.94 0.10 13.68
N ARG A 217 12.61 -1.02 13.90
CA ARG A 217 13.79 -1.11 14.76
C ARG A 217 15.05 -0.77 13.96
N PRO A 218 16.14 -0.34 14.63
CA PRO A 218 17.44 -0.13 13.98
C PRO A 218 17.89 -1.37 13.22
N HIS A 219 18.50 -1.16 12.07
CA HIS A 219 19.04 -2.24 11.24
C HIS A 219 20.53 -2.43 11.54
N ASN A 220 20.89 -3.60 12.08
CA ASN A 220 22.29 -3.98 12.26
C ASN A 220 22.86 -4.53 10.94
N ARG A 221 24.05 -4.06 10.58
CA ARG A 221 24.79 -4.57 9.42
C ARG A 221 25.45 -5.91 9.77
N GLY A 222 25.60 -6.80 8.80
CA GLY A 222 26.29 -8.07 8.97
C GLY A 222 27.72 -7.93 9.50
N ALA A 223 28.43 -6.88 9.08
CA ALA A 223 29.78 -6.57 9.56
C ALA A 223 29.86 -6.16 11.05
N SER A 224 28.73 -5.88 11.71
CA SER A 224 28.65 -5.59 13.15
C SER A 224 28.21 -6.80 13.97
N MET A 225 28.18 -7.97 13.38
CA MET A 225 27.78 -9.23 14.00
C MET A 225 29.00 -10.14 14.20
N ASN A 226 28.82 -11.21 14.95
CA ASN A 226 29.82 -12.26 15.06
C ASN A 226 29.85 -13.16 13.82
N PRO A 227 30.96 -13.88 13.54
CA PRO A 227 31.06 -14.79 12.40
C PRO A 227 29.97 -15.86 12.35
N VAL A 228 29.48 -16.32 13.51
CA VAL A 228 28.40 -17.30 13.62
C VAL A 228 27.04 -16.73 13.14
N ASP A 229 26.84 -15.43 13.27
CA ASP A 229 25.53 -14.79 12.98
C ASP A 229 25.41 -14.30 11.53
N HIS A 230 26.54 -14.00 10.90
CA HIS A 230 26.55 -13.47 9.53
C HIS A 230 27.87 -13.75 8.81
N PRO A 231 27.86 -14.08 7.49
CA PRO A 231 29.06 -14.27 6.70
C PRO A 231 30.00 -13.05 6.61
N HIS A 232 29.55 -11.86 6.99
CA HIS A 232 30.34 -10.62 7.08
C HIS A 232 30.78 -10.32 8.51
N GLY A 233 30.49 -11.21 9.46
CA GLY A 233 30.80 -11.00 10.87
C GLY A 233 32.27 -11.19 11.21
N GLY A 234 32.68 -10.62 12.35
CA GLY A 234 34.05 -10.68 12.86
C GLY A 234 34.91 -9.50 12.42
N GLY A 235 36.16 -9.51 12.89
CA GLY A 235 37.16 -8.47 12.65
C GLY A 235 37.22 -7.39 13.73
N GLU A 236 38.26 -6.58 13.68
CA GLU A 236 38.53 -5.47 14.60
C GLU A 236 37.91 -4.17 14.03
N GLY A 237 37.25 -3.40 14.90
CA GLY A 237 36.72 -2.07 14.57
C GLY A 237 35.76 -2.09 13.35
N ARG A 238 36.00 -1.25 12.37
CA ARG A 238 35.22 -1.17 11.14
C ARG A 238 35.76 -2.14 10.09
N ALA A 239 35.51 -3.42 10.26
CA ALA A 239 35.96 -4.46 9.32
C ALA A 239 35.27 -4.36 7.94
N PRO A 240 35.96 -4.69 6.85
CA PRO A 240 35.38 -4.80 5.50
C PRO A 240 34.48 -6.03 5.38
N VAL A 241 33.81 -6.17 4.25
CA VAL A 241 32.93 -7.33 3.96
C VAL A 241 33.70 -8.64 3.84
N GLY A 242 35.01 -8.59 3.46
CA GLY A 242 35.88 -9.76 3.36
C GLY A 242 35.47 -10.79 2.30
N ARG A 243 34.67 -10.37 1.29
CA ARG A 243 34.16 -11.21 0.20
C ARG A 243 34.11 -10.41 -1.09
N PRO A 244 34.12 -11.06 -2.29
CA PRO A 244 34.02 -10.37 -3.58
C PRO A 244 32.78 -9.48 -3.71
N GLY A 245 31.71 -9.77 -2.96
CA GLY A 245 30.50 -8.97 -2.92
C GLY A 245 29.67 -9.22 -1.67
N PRO A 246 28.71 -8.31 -1.35
CA PRO A 246 27.87 -8.47 -0.18
C PRO A 246 26.92 -9.66 -0.33
N VAL A 247 26.76 -10.42 0.75
CA VAL A 247 25.88 -11.58 0.83
C VAL A 247 24.83 -11.43 1.93
N THR A 248 23.77 -12.21 1.82
CA THR A 248 22.73 -12.32 2.86
C THR A 248 23.25 -13.15 4.05
N PRO A 249 22.54 -13.19 5.20
CA PRO A 249 22.89 -14.09 6.31
C PRO A 249 23.01 -15.57 5.92
N TRP A 250 22.37 -15.97 4.84
CA TRP A 250 22.41 -17.34 4.29
C TRP A 250 23.42 -17.51 3.14
N GLY A 251 24.33 -16.58 2.96
CA GLY A 251 25.40 -16.65 1.98
C GLY A 251 25.01 -16.36 0.52
N LYS A 252 23.76 -16.00 0.25
CA LYS A 252 23.33 -15.66 -1.12
C LYS A 252 23.75 -14.23 -1.49
N PRO A 253 24.21 -13.96 -2.73
CA PRO A 253 24.50 -12.61 -3.20
C PRO A 253 23.30 -11.67 -2.99
N THR A 254 23.54 -10.44 -2.52
CA THR A 254 22.48 -9.45 -2.29
C THR A 254 22.20 -8.58 -3.51
N LEU A 255 23.18 -8.45 -4.42
CA LEU A 255 23.08 -7.64 -5.64
C LEU A 255 23.05 -8.53 -6.87
N GLY A 256 22.25 -8.15 -7.87
CA GLY A 256 22.19 -8.80 -9.17
C GLY A 256 21.49 -10.17 -9.22
N ALA A 257 21.26 -10.83 -8.10
CA ALA A 257 20.62 -12.14 -8.08
C ALA A 257 19.11 -12.05 -8.41
N ARG A 258 18.69 -12.81 -9.40
CA ARG A 258 17.26 -12.96 -9.74
C ARG A 258 16.61 -13.92 -8.76
N THR A 259 15.90 -13.38 -7.74
CA THR A 259 15.28 -14.16 -6.65
C THR A 259 13.88 -14.70 -6.98
N ARG A 260 13.24 -14.21 -8.04
CA ARG A 260 11.94 -14.72 -8.48
C ARG A 260 12.09 -16.18 -8.95
N LYS A 261 11.31 -17.08 -8.38
CA LYS A 261 11.27 -18.50 -8.82
C LYS A 261 10.92 -18.57 -10.31
N LYS A 262 11.64 -19.38 -11.06
CA LYS A 262 11.31 -19.72 -12.45
C LYS A 262 9.98 -20.49 -12.51
N LYS A 263 9.27 -20.42 -13.64
CA LYS A 263 8.03 -21.17 -13.91
C LYS A 263 6.89 -20.93 -12.89
N LYS A 264 6.71 -19.69 -12.43
CA LYS A 264 5.50 -19.34 -11.68
C LYS A 264 4.30 -19.29 -12.61
N GLN A 265 3.14 -19.83 -12.19
CA GLN A 265 1.88 -19.73 -12.94
C GLN A 265 1.52 -18.29 -13.33
N SER A 266 1.83 -17.32 -12.46
CA SER A 266 1.62 -15.89 -12.74
C SER A 266 2.49 -15.34 -13.86
N ASP A 267 3.49 -16.05 -14.37
CA ASP A 267 4.35 -15.58 -15.47
C ASP A 267 3.59 -15.55 -16.80
N ALA A 268 2.61 -16.44 -16.99
CA ALA A 268 1.72 -16.45 -18.15
C ALA A 268 0.83 -15.21 -18.25
N LEU A 269 0.61 -14.52 -17.11
CA LEU A 269 -0.21 -13.31 -17.04
C LEU A 269 0.63 -12.01 -17.15
N ILE A 270 1.94 -12.10 -17.26
CA ILE A 270 2.83 -10.94 -17.41
C ILE A 270 3.17 -10.79 -18.91
N VAL A 271 2.66 -9.73 -19.52
CA VAL A 271 2.93 -9.42 -20.94
C VAL A 271 4.31 -8.78 -21.09
N ARG A 272 4.59 -7.79 -20.25
CA ARG A 272 5.87 -7.08 -20.26
C ARG A 272 6.32 -6.81 -18.83
N ARG A 273 7.54 -7.23 -18.50
CA ARG A 273 8.14 -6.93 -17.20
C ARG A 273 8.60 -5.47 -17.12
N ARG A 274 8.70 -4.97 -15.89
CA ARG A 274 9.41 -3.70 -15.63
C ARG A 274 10.86 -3.81 -16.13
N LYS A 275 11.38 -2.73 -16.66
CA LYS A 275 12.81 -2.59 -16.97
C LYS A 275 13.65 -2.59 -15.70
#